data_dc3b36c879d2ff47b7ac38ce9722d848
#
_entry.id   dc3b36c879d2ff47b7ac38ce9722d848
#
_cell.length_a   1.000
_cell.length_b   1.000
_cell.length_c   1.000
_cell.angle_alpha   90.00
_cell.angle_beta   90.00
_cell.angle_gamma   90.00
#
_symmetry.space_group_name_H-M   'P 1'
#
loop_
_entity.id
_entity.type
_entity.pdbx_description
1 polymer ?
#
loop_
_entity_poly.entity_id
_entity_poly.type
_entity_poly.pdbx_seq_one_letter_code
_entity_poly.pdbx_strand_id
1 'polypeptide(L)'
;MNIRWLLHRNIRYFARYYRLVAMAVVITVAVIVGSLVVGDSVRMTLVRRVTERLGNTETIIFSRSSFISDSILSVSLLGESARGVLLTDGFISRNGKLVPVFVWGVDDLSLSEGSAKINPALSEELGLEASEDIVLRLPATGLVPSGSLFVTKNYTVGLRLSYEGLVPVDSGGNINLKNEQVLPFNVFVRRSDLAEALNVGGKINLVLTDRQISSTDLDDIWNQELSGLVVRRKADFTEITSGRVFLQEKVVETICQDNLASDRLFSYLVNSIHNRYGSI
;
A
#
# COMPACT_ATOMS: atom_id res chain seq x y z
N MET A 1 19.89 23.41 -70.41
CA MET A 1 20.37 22.09 -69.92
C MET A 1 19.48 21.67 -68.77
N ASN A 2 18.70 20.59 -68.95
CA ASN A 2 17.64 20.22 -67.96
C ASN A 2 18.27 19.54 -66.77
N ILE A 3 18.18 20.17 -65.59
CA ILE A 3 18.70 19.67 -64.29
C ILE A 3 18.18 18.25 -63.98
N ARG A 4 16.96 17.96 -64.36
CA ARG A 4 16.37 16.62 -64.19
C ARG A 4 17.10 15.54 -64.99
N TRP A 5 17.56 15.83 -66.18
CA TRP A 5 18.30 14.91 -67.02
C TRP A 5 19.70 14.62 -66.46
N LEU A 6 20.39 15.65 -65.97
CA LEU A 6 21.67 15.56 -65.27
C LEU A 6 21.57 14.70 -63.99
N LEU A 7 20.54 14.96 -63.19
CA LEU A 7 20.27 14.20 -61.94
C LEU A 7 20.03 12.71 -62.25
N HIS A 8 19.22 12.40 -63.24
CA HIS A 8 18.94 11.03 -63.62
C HIS A 8 20.18 10.27 -64.14
N ARG A 9 21.02 10.94 -64.91
CA ARG A 9 22.28 10.38 -65.42
C ARG A 9 23.29 10.17 -64.30
N ASN A 10 23.39 11.09 -63.34
CA ASN A 10 24.25 10.96 -62.18
C ASN A 10 23.83 9.79 -61.26
N ILE A 11 22.53 9.65 -60.96
CA ILE A 11 21.99 8.55 -60.16
C ILE A 11 22.27 7.22 -60.84
N ARG A 12 22.11 7.13 -62.15
CA ARG A 12 22.36 5.88 -62.91
C ARG A 12 23.86 5.51 -62.94
N TYR A 13 24.74 6.52 -63.06
CA TYR A 13 26.18 6.30 -63.09
C TYR A 13 26.72 5.83 -61.74
N PHE A 14 26.25 6.45 -60.63
CA PHE A 14 26.64 6.08 -59.29
C PHE A 14 25.67 5.15 -58.56
N ALA A 15 24.85 4.44 -59.29
CA ALA A 15 23.77 3.59 -58.74
C ALA A 15 24.26 2.54 -57.71
N ARG A 16 25.50 2.05 -57.86
CA ARG A 16 26.12 1.10 -56.91
C ARG A 16 26.39 1.75 -55.58
N TYR A 17 26.92 2.97 -55.55
CA TYR A 17 27.21 3.72 -54.33
C TYR A 17 25.90 4.17 -53.65
N TYR A 18 24.94 4.68 -54.42
CA TYR A 18 23.64 5.07 -53.88
C TYR A 18 22.87 3.90 -53.25
N ARG A 19 22.98 2.69 -53.82
CA ARG A 19 22.39 1.49 -53.22
C ARG A 19 23.06 1.13 -51.88
N LEU A 20 24.36 1.23 -51.77
CA LEU A 20 25.09 0.99 -50.52
C LEU A 20 24.70 2.02 -49.43
N VAL A 21 24.64 3.31 -49.81
CA VAL A 21 24.21 4.37 -48.90
C VAL A 21 22.75 4.17 -48.46
N ALA A 22 21.88 3.85 -49.42
CA ALA A 22 20.47 3.56 -49.13
C ALA A 22 20.34 2.36 -48.19
N MET A 23 21.08 1.27 -48.37
CA MET A 23 21.09 0.13 -47.46
C MET A 23 21.56 0.54 -46.05
N ALA A 24 22.64 1.34 -45.96
CA ALA A 24 23.13 1.83 -44.68
C ALA A 24 22.07 2.66 -43.95
N VAL A 25 21.37 3.56 -44.68
CA VAL A 25 20.30 4.37 -44.11
C VAL A 25 19.11 3.47 -43.63
N VAL A 26 18.72 2.51 -44.47
CA VAL A 26 17.62 1.57 -44.11
C VAL A 26 17.96 0.78 -42.83
N ILE A 27 19.21 0.28 -42.75
CA ILE A 27 19.64 -0.46 -41.54
C ILE A 27 19.64 0.46 -40.31
N THR A 28 20.17 1.67 -40.44
CA THR A 28 20.20 2.64 -39.34
C THR A 28 18.79 2.99 -38.86
N VAL A 29 17.88 3.29 -39.78
CA VAL A 29 16.48 3.59 -39.44
C VAL A 29 15.80 2.38 -38.84
N ALA A 30 16.01 1.16 -39.37
CA ALA A 30 15.46 -0.05 -38.83
C ALA A 30 15.90 -0.31 -37.38
N VAL A 31 17.18 -0.08 -37.07
CA VAL A 31 17.70 -0.22 -35.69
C VAL A 31 17.07 0.81 -34.75
N ILE A 32 17.01 2.08 -35.18
CA ILE A 32 16.42 3.16 -34.35
C ILE A 32 14.94 2.89 -34.10
N VAL A 33 14.17 2.62 -35.16
CA VAL A 33 12.72 2.34 -35.05
C VAL A 33 12.48 1.07 -34.23
N GLY A 34 13.24 0.01 -34.50
CA GLY A 34 13.16 -1.23 -33.73
C GLY A 34 13.41 -1.01 -32.22
N SER A 35 14.42 -0.25 -31.88
CA SER A 35 14.72 0.10 -30.49
C SER A 35 13.59 0.90 -29.82
N LEU A 36 13.01 1.88 -30.53
CA LEU A 36 11.88 2.67 -30.04
C LEU A 36 10.63 1.81 -29.83
N VAL A 37 10.30 0.92 -30.79
CA VAL A 37 9.15 0.01 -30.68
C VAL A 37 9.31 -0.94 -29.50
N VAL A 38 10.50 -1.49 -29.28
CA VAL A 38 10.76 -2.36 -28.12
C VAL A 38 10.60 -1.56 -26.81
N GLY A 39 11.15 -0.33 -26.75
CA GLY A 39 11.02 0.54 -25.59
C GLY A 39 9.56 0.88 -25.26
N ASP A 40 8.78 1.22 -26.26
CA ASP A 40 7.35 1.53 -26.11
C ASP A 40 6.52 0.30 -25.71
N SER A 41 6.81 -0.87 -26.29
CA SER A 41 6.19 -2.15 -25.93
C SER A 41 6.45 -2.51 -24.46
N VAL A 42 7.68 -2.35 -23.98
CA VAL A 42 8.01 -2.59 -22.56
C VAL A 42 7.27 -1.62 -21.66
N ARG A 43 7.27 -0.33 -22.01
CA ARG A 43 6.54 0.70 -21.25
C ARG A 43 5.04 0.38 -21.17
N MET A 44 4.43 0.02 -22.29
CA MET A 44 3.00 -0.31 -22.35
C MET A 44 2.67 -1.55 -21.51
N THR A 45 3.53 -2.56 -21.55
CA THR A 45 3.39 -3.76 -20.70
C THR A 45 3.48 -3.42 -19.21
N LEU A 46 4.39 -2.53 -18.83
CA LEU A 46 4.52 -2.09 -17.43
C LEU A 46 3.30 -1.29 -16.97
N VAL A 47 2.84 -0.33 -17.78
CA VAL A 47 1.63 0.45 -17.48
C VAL A 47 0.42 -0.48 -17.35
N ARG A 48 0.24 -1.41 -18.28
CA ARG A 48 -0.85 -2.38 -18.22
C ARG A 48 -0.82 -3.21 -16.94
N ARG A 49 0.35 -3.72 -16.53
CA ARG A 49 0.50 -4.47 -15.28
C ARG A 49 0.15 -3.61 -14.04
N VAL A 50 0.51 -2.34 -14.03
CA VAL A 50 0.16 -1.42 -12.94
C VAL A 50 -1.36 -1.21 -12.91
N THR A 51 -1.99 -0.95 -14.06
CA THR A 51 -3.44 -0.77 -14.15
C THR A 51 -4.21 -2.04 -13.75
N GLU A 52 -3.75 -3.22 -14.17
CA GLU A 52 -4.34 -4.50 -13.75
C GLU A 52 -4.22 -4.74 -12.24
N ARG A 53 -3.16 -4.21 -11.59
CA ARG A 53 -2.95 -4.34 -10.13
C ARG A 53 -3.75 -3.34 -9.31
N LEU A 54 -3.93 -2.13 -9.80
CA LEU A 54 -4.55 -1.02 -9.06
C LEU A 54 -5.99 -0.74 -9.49
N GLY A 55 -6.45 -1.34 -10.59
CA GLY A 55 -7.75 -1.06 -11.18
C GLY A 55 -7.90 0.43 -11.52
N ASN A 56 -9.03 1.03 -11.15
CA ASN A 56 -9.31 2.46 -11.38
C ASN A 56 -8.73 3.39 -10.29
N THR A 57 -7.81 2.89 -9.45
CA THR A 57 -7.22 3.69 -8.39
C THR A 57 -6.14 4.60 -8.95
N GLU A 58 -6.29 5.91 -8.82
CA GLU A 58 -5.30 6.91 -9.23
C GLU A 58 -4.42 7.37 -8.06
N THR A 59 -4.99 7.46 -6.87
CA THR A 59 -4.24 7.86 -5.67
C THR A 59 -4.42 6.86 -4.53
N ILE A 60 -3.31 6.57 -3.87
CA ILE A 60 -3.25 5.72 -2.68
C ILE A 60 -2.68 6.53 -1.54
N ILE A 61 -3.46 6.69 -0.47
CA ILE A 61 -3.00 7.31 0.77
C ILE A 61 -2.75 6.18 1.76
N PHE A 62 -1.49 5.99 2.14
CA PHE A 62 -1.09 4.88 3.00
C PHE A 62 -0.36 5.35 4.24
N SER A 63 -0.88 5.00 5.41
CA SER A 63 -0.24 5.24 6.70
C SER A 63 0.45 3.97 7.21
N ARG A 64 1.78 3.91 7.06
CA ARG A 64 2.58 2.73 7.46
C ARG A 64 2.59 2.47 8.96
N SER A 65 2.56 3.51 9.76
CA SER A 65 2.85 3.43 11.20
C SER A 65 1.64 3.71 12.08
N SER A 66 0.50 4.03 11.50
CA SER A 66 -0.68 4.41 12.27
C SER A 66 -1.98 4.07 11.55
N PHE A 67 -2.98 3.84 12.35
CA PHE A 67 -4.35 3.80 11.88
C PHE A 67 -4.95 5.20 12.00
N ILE A 68 -5.68 5.62 10.98
CA ILE A 68 -6.40 6.90 10.90
C ILE A 68 -7.90 6.63 11.03
N SER A 69 -8.67 7.62 11.46
CA SER A 69 -10.13 7.48 11.51
C SER A 69 -10.71 7.26 10.10
N ASP A 70 -11.69 6.39 9.99
CA ASP A 70 -12.42 6.19 8.73
C ASP A 70 -13.32 7.39 8.37
N SER A 71 -13.48 8.37 9.28
CA SER A 71 -14.12 9.65 9.00
C SER A 71 -13.47 10.41 7.84
N ILE A 72 -12.21 10.13 7.50
CA ILE A 72 -11.55 10.70 6.32
C ILE A 72 -12.32 10.41 5.03
N LEU A 73 -13.01 9.29 4.93
CA LEU A 73 -13.77 8.90 3.75
C LEU A 73 -14.95 9.84 3.47
N SER A 74 -15.43 10.58 4.47
CA SER A 74 -16.50 11.57 4.32
C SER A 74 -16.05 12.89 3.69
N VAL A 75 -14.74 13.06 3.49
CA VAL A 75 -14.18 14.28 2.90
C VAL A 75 -14.46 14.30 1.39
N SER A 76 -15.16 15.33 0.94
CA SER A 76 -15.60 15.49 -0.46
C SER A 76 -14.47 15.47 -1.49
N LEU A 77 -13.26 15.84 -1.08
CA LEU A 77 -12.08 15.85 -1.94
C LEU A 77 -11.68 14.45 -2.40
N LEU A 78 -11.89 13.42 -1.56
CA LEU A 78 -11.58 12.04 -1.87
C LEU A 78 -12.55 11.42 -2.90
N GLY A 79 -13.73 12.02 -3.09
CA GLY A 79 -14.78 11.50 -3.99
C GLY A 79 -15.62 10.40 -3.36
N GLU A 80 -16.76 10.11 -4.01
CA GLU A 80 -17.71 9.08 -3.55
C GLU A 80 -17.18 7.64 -3.74
N SER A 81 -16.19 7.47 -4.61
CA SER A 81 -15.52 6.20 -4.89
C SER A 81 -14.38 5.86 -3.92
N ALA A 82 -14.08 6.76 -2.96
CA ALA A 82 -13.04 6.53 -1.98
C ALA A 82 -13.34 5.31 -1.11
N ARG A 83 -12.38 4.41 -0.99
CA ARG A 83 -12.49 3.17 -0.23
C ARG A 83 -11.48 3.15 0.88
N GLY A 84 -11.95 2.91 2.10
CA GLY A 84 -11.10 2.69 3.26
C GLY A 84 -10.76 1.22 3.42
N VAL A 85 -9.48 0.93 3.57
CA VAL A 85 -8.97 -0.43 3.67
C VAL A 85 -8.10 -0.57 4.92
N LEU A 86 -8.19 -1.71 5.57
CA LEU A 86 -7.24 -2.16 6.56
C LEU A 86 -6.26 -3.12 5.91
N LEU A 87 -5.00 -2.71 5.78
CA LEU A 87 -3.94 -3.54 5.24
C LEU A 87 -2.97 -3.96 6.35
N THR A 88 -2.74 -5.25 6.47
CA THR A 88 -1.74 -5.80 7.40
C THR A 88 -1.03 -6.99 6.80
N ASP A 89 0.18 -7.24 7.25
CA ASP A 89 0.88 -8.49 6.96
C ASP A 89 0.31 -9.61 7.85
N GLY A 90 0.31 -10.84 7.35
CA GLY A 90 -0.13 -12.00 8.11
C GLY A 90 0.53 -13.29 7.63
N PHE A 91 0.20 -14.40 8.27
CA PHE A 91 0.67 -15.72 7.89
C PHE A 91 -0.48 -16.72 7.91
N ILE A 92 -0.54 -17.58 6.91
CA ILE A 92 -1.40 -18.77 6.92
C ILE A 92 -0.55 -19.99 7.24
N SER A 93 -1.01 -20.80 8.20
CA SER A 93 -0.37 -22.06 8.54
C SER A 93 -1.17 -23.20 7.92
N ARG A 94 -0.56 -23.94 7.00
CA ARG A 94 -1.14 -25.15 6.39
C ARG A 94 -0.08 -26.23 6.21
N ASN A 95 -0.39 -27.45 6.62
CA ASN A 95 0.50 -28.62 6.49
C ASN A 95 1.92 -28.38 7.04
N GLY A 96 2.04 -27.62 8.14
CA GLY A 96 3.34 -27.27 8.73
C GLY A 96 4.12 -26.17 7.99
N LYS A 97 3.62 -25.67 6.87
CA LYS A 97 4.20 -24.55 6.13
C LYS A 97 3.54 -23.23 6.56
N LEU A 98 4.36 -22.21 6.78
CA LEU A 98 3.92 -20.83 7.03
C LEU A 98 4.05 -20.06 5.73
N VAL A 99 2.92 -19.57 5.21
CA VAL A 99 2.86 -18.77 3.98
C VAL A 99 2.58 -17.32 4.37
N PRO A 100 3.52 -16.38 4.08
CA PRO A 100 3.29 -14.97 4.32
C PRO A 100 2.24 -14.44 3.35
N VAL A 101 1.31 -13.63 3.86
CA VAL A 101 0.20 -13.07 3.08
C VAL A 101 -0.03 -11.61 3.41
N PHE A 102 -0.59 -10.87 2.46
CA PHE A 102 -1.17 -9.55 2.69
C PHE A 102 -2.66 -9.71 2.98
N VAL A 103 -3.10 -9.13 4.07
CA VAL A 103 -4.50 -9.20 4.52
C VAL A 103 -5.16 -7.87 4.27
N TRP A 104 -6.19 -7.89 3.44
CA TRP A 104 -6.97 -6.75 3.00
C TRP A 104 -8.34 -6.78 3.66
N GLY A 105 -8.58 -5.91 4.63
CA GLY A 105 -9.89 -5.68 5.21
C GLY A 105 -10.67 -4.70 4.32
N VAL A 106 -11.68 -5.19 3.63
CA VAL A 106 -12.47 -4.44 2.63
C VAL A 106 -13.96 -4.55 2.90
N ASP A 107 -14.74 -3.60 2.36
CA ASP A 107 -16.21 -3.60 2.51
C ASP A 107 -16.94 -3.96 1.20
N ASP A 108 -16.26 -3.94 0.06
CA ASP A 108 -16.86 -3.98 -1.28
C ASP A 108 -16.92 -5.36 -1.96
N LEU A 109 -16.39 -6.41 -1.35
CA LEU A 109 -16.32 -7.75 -1.95
C LEU A 109 -17.48 -8.69 -1.58
N SER A 110 -18.56 -8.19 -1.00
CA SER A 110 -19.72 -9.01 -0.57
C SER A 110 -19.29 -10.26 0.23
N LEU A 111 -18.41 -10.06 1.22
CA LEU A 111 -17.90 -11.11 2.09
C LEU A 111 -18.86 -11.39 3.22
N SER A 112 -19.09 -12.67 3.52
CA SER A 112 -19.85 -13.09 4.70
C SER A 112 -19.03 -12.88 5.97
N GLU A 113 -19.71 -12.81 7.12
CA GLU A 113 -19.03 -12.73 8.42
C GLU A 113 -18.17 -13.96 8.68
N GLY A 114 -16.93 -13.76 9.12
CA GLY A 114 -16.01 -14.86 9.36
C GLY A 114 -15.54 -15.59 8.10
N SER A 115 -15.67 -14.97 6.91
CA SER A 115 -15.21 -15.56 5.65
C SER A 115 -14.02 -14.81 5.05
N ALA A 116 -13.33 -15.48 4.14
CA ALA A 116 -12.23 -14.92 3.37
C ALA A 116 -12.30 -15.32 1.91
N LYS A 117 -11.94 -14.39 1.03
CA LYS A 117 -11.60 -14.67 -0.37
C LYS A 117 -10.10 -14.49 -0.55
N ILE A 118 -9.53 -15.24 -1.46
CA ILE A 118 -8.09 -15.20 -1.74
C ILE A 118 -7.83 -14.95 -3.22
N ASN A 119 -6.61 -14.58 -3.57
CA ASN A 119 -6.24 -14.46 -4.96
C ASN A 119 -5.84 -15.83 -5.56
N PRO A 120 -5.85 -15.98 -6.90
CA PRO A 120 -5.52 -17.23 -7.56
C PRO A 120 -4.14 -17.79 -7.20
N ALA A 121 -3.12 -16.92 -7.09
CA ALA A 121 -1.76 -17.34 -6.75
C ALA A 121 -1.69 -18.00 -5.37
N LEU A 122 -2.40 -17.48 -4.38
CA LEU A 122 -2.46 -18.07 -3.04
C LEU A 122 -3.28 -19.36 -3.03
N SER A 123 -4.35 -19.42 -3.84
CA SER A 123 -5.15 -20.64 -3.98
C SER A 123 -4.34 -21.81 -4.53
N GLU A 124 -3.51 -21.57 -5.53
CA GLU A 124 -2.60 -22.57 -6.08
C GLU A 124 -1.56 -23.03 -5.05
N GLU A 125 -0.98 -22.09 -4.29
CA GLU A 125 0.02 -22.38 -3.26
C GLU A 125 -0.55 -23.21 -2.10
N LEU A 126 -1.79 -22.93 -1.70
CA LEU A 126 -2.44 -23.60 -0.57
C LEU A 126 -3.23 -24.85 -0.96
N GLY A 127 -3.67 -24.98 -2.22
CA GLY A 127 -4.52 -26.07 -2.69
C GLY A 127 -5.83 -26.16 -1.90
N LEU A 128 -6.53 -25.01 -1.70
CA LEU A 128 -7.75 -24.94 -0.90
C LEU A 128 -8.95 -25.45 -1.67
N GLU A 129 -9.81 -26.21 -1.00
CA GLU A 129 -11.14 -26.56 -1.48
C GLU A 129 -12.19 -25.60 -0.89
N ALA A 130 -13.33 -25.46 -1.57
CA ALA A 130 -14.41 -24.57 -1.12
C ALA A 130 -14.89 -24.95 0.28
N SER A 131 -15.15 -23.94 1.11
CA SER A 131 -15.60 -24.07 2.51
C SER A 131 -14.57 -24.66 3.50
N GLU A 132 -13.31 -24.75 3.11
CA GLU A 132 -12.25 -25.11 4.05
C GLU A 132 -11.91 -23.94 5.00
N ASP A 133 -11.55 -24.28 6.24
CA ASP A 133 -11.17 -23.28 7.23
C ASP A 133 -9.70 -22.84 7.04
N ILE A 134 -9.48 -21.55 7.05
CA ILE A 134 -8.19 -20.92 7.02
C ILE A 134 -7.89 -20.32 8.40
N VAL A 135 -6.73 -20.62 8.96
CA VAL A 135 -6.25 -19.97 10.17
C VAL A 135 -5.23 -18.90 9.79
N LEU A 136 -5.67 -17.66 9.89
CA LEU A 136 -4.85 -16.48 9.62
C LEU A 136 -4.21 -16.02 10.94
N ARG A 137 -2.90 -15.84 10.95
CA ARG A 137 -2.14 -15.28 12.07
C ARG A 137 -1.72 -13.86 11.74
N LEU A 138 -2.22 -12.92 12.53
CA LEU A 138 -1.94 -11.49 12.37
C LEU A 138 -0.97 -11.02 13.46
N PRO A 139 -0.06 -10.09 13.16
CA PRO A 139 0.70 -9.42 14.21
C PRO A 139 -0.27 -8.64 15.10
N ALA A 140 -0.19 -8.82 16.40
CA ALA A 140 -0.99 -8.01 17.32
C ALA A 140 -0.58 -6.54 17.19
N THR A 141 -1.56 -5.67 17.01
CA THR A 141 -1.35 -4.23 17.02
C THR A 141 -1.10 -3.79 18.46
N GLY A 142 0.17 -3.75 18.87
CA GLY A 142 0.56 -3.24 20.18
C GLY A 142 0.81 -1.74 20.16
N LEU A 143 0.82 -1.13 21.34
CA LEU A 143 1.25 0.27 21.54
C LEU A 143 2.70 0.51 21.10
N VAL A 144 3.47 -0.55 20.96
CA VAL A 144 4.90 -0.52 20.62
C VAL A 144 5.10 -1.04 19.20
N PRO A 145 5.81 -0.32 18.33
CA PRO A 145 6.10 -0.78 16.98
C PRO A 145 6.80 -2.13 16.99
N SER A 146 6.39 -3.03 16.08
CA SER A 146 7.08 -4.31 15.85
C SER A 146 8.54 -4.03 15.46
N GLY A 147 9.48 -4.65 16.16
CA GLY A 147 10.92 -4.41 16.01
C GLY A 147 11.53 -3.48 17.06
N SER A 148 10.74 -2.95 17.97
CA SER A 148 11.28 -2.25 19.15
C SER A 148 11.97 -3.23 20.10
N LEU A 149 13.09 -2.79 20.69
CA LEU A 149 13.83 -3.54 21.72
C LEU A 149 12.99 -3.89 22.97
N PHE A 150 11.83 -3.25 23.13
CA PHE A 150 10.92 -3.44 24.26
C PHE A 150 9.83 -4.48 23.99
N VAL A 151 9.75 -5.05 22.79
CA VAL A 151 8.80 -6.12 22.45
C VAL A 151 9.38 -7.47 22.90
N THR A 152 9.00 -7.92 24.07
CA THR A 152 9.49 -9.17 24.66
C THR A 152 8.79 -10.41 24.09
N LYS A 153 7.62 -10.28 23.43
CA LYS A 153 6.88 -11.36 22.78
C LYS A 153 6.13 -10.83 21.57
N ASN A 154 6.35 -11.44 20.42
CA ASN A 154 5.51 -11.24 19.25
C ASN A 154 4.15 -11.91 19.48
N TYR A 155 3.21 -11.17 20.01
CA TYR A 155 1.83 -11.66 20.10
C TYR A 155 1.24 -11.70 18.71
N THR A 156 0.72 -12.85 18.33
CA THR A 156 -0.07 -13.01 17.11
C THR A 156 -1.52 -13.28 17.50
N VAL A 157 -2.42 -12.63 16.81
CA VAL A 157 -3.85 -12.91 16.92
C VAL A 157 -4.22 -13.93 15.85
N GLY A 158 -4.88 -15.00 16.23
CA GLY A 158 -5.40 -16.01 15.31
C GLY A 158 -6.83 -15.65 14.89
N LEU A 159 -7.07 -15.51 13.59
CA LEU A 159 -8.40 -15.32 13.03
C LEU A 159 -8.75 -16.57 12.20
N ARG A 160 -9.82 -17.25 12.57
CA ARG A 160 -10.34 -18.41 11.83
C ARG A 160 -11.41 -17.94 10.86
N LEU A 161 -11.23 -18.27 9.59
CA LEU A 161 -12.06 -17.80 8.48
C LEU A 161 -12.45 -19.00 7.61
N SER A 162 -13.65 -18.98 7.09
CA SER A 162 -14.08 -19.94 6.07
C SER A 162 -13.72 -19.44 4.67
N TYR A 163 -13.13 -20.30 3.86
CA TYR A 163 -12.80 -19.95 2.47
C TYR A 163 -14.08 -19.88 1.62
N GLU A 164 -14.39 -18.69 1.11
CA GLU A 164 -15.62 -18.42 0.33
C GLU A 164 -15.38 -18.41 -1.18
N GLY A 165 -14.14 -18.24 -1.63
CA GLY A 165 -13.83 -18.24 -3.05
C GLY A 165 -12.66 -17.35 -3.47
N LEU A 166 -12.55 -17.13 -4.77
CA LEU A 166 -11.46 -16.37 -5.39
C LEU A 166 -11.86 -14.92 -5.66
N VAL A 167 -10.90 -14.01 -5.52
CA VAL A 167 -10.96 -12.67 -6.09
C VAL A 167 -10.18 -12.70 -7.40
N PRO A 168 -10.84 -12.53 -8.56
CA PRO A 168 -10.18 -12.54 -9.87
C PRO A 168 -9.15 -11.41 -9.99
N VAL A 169 -8.17 -11.59 -10.87
CA VAL A 169 -7.14 -10.57 -11.15
C VAL A 169 -7.77 -9.25 -11.60
N ASP A 170 -8.78 -9.33 -12.47
CA ASP A 170 -9.50 -8.17 -13.02
C ASP A 170 -10.32 -7.40 -11.97
N SER A 171 -10.60 -8.05 -10.83
CA SER A 171 -11.30 -7.45 -9.68
C SER A 171 -10.34 -7.01 -8.57
N GLY A 172 -9.06 -6.86 -8.86
CA GLY A 172 -8.05 -6.42 -7.92
C GLY A 172 -7.45 -7.53 -7.06
N GLY A 173 -7.66 -8.83 -7.39
CA GLY A 173 -7.09 -9.94 -6.64
C GLY A 173 -5.58 -9.89 -6.49
N ASN A 174 -4.87 -9.33 -7.45
CA ASN A 174 -3.41 -9.18 -7.43
C ASN A 174 -2.91 -7.78 -7.01
N ILE A 175 -3.73 -7.02 -6.28
CA ILE A 175 -3.33 -5.70 -5.78
C ILE A 175 -2.04 -5.82 -4.95
N ASN A 176 -1.06 -4.95 -5.24
CA ASN A 176 0.23 -4.91 -4.55
C ASN A 176 0.74 -3.49 -4.46
N LEU A 177 1.03 -3.04 -3.24
CA LEU A 177 1.63 -1.72 -2.98
C LEU A 177 3.16 -1.76 -3.00
N LYS A 178 3.75 -2.96 -2.99
CA LYS A 178 5.20 -3.13 -3.09
C LYS A 178 5.60 -3.29 -4.55
N ASN A 179 6.72 -2.67 -4.92
CA ASN A 179 7.28 -2.81 -6.26
C ASN A 179 8.10 -4.11 -6.37
N GLU A 180 7.42 -5.24 -6.19
CA GLU A 180 8.01 -6.58 -6.29
C GLU A 180 7.55 -7.27 -7.58
N GLN A 181 8.44 -8.09 -8.16
CA GLN A 181 8.12 -8.86 -9.36
C GLN A 181 7.30 -10.12 -9.07
N VAL A 182 7.35 -10.59 -7.83
CA VAL A 182 6.61 -11.77 -7.37
C VAL A 182 5.13 -11.42 -7.20
N LEU A 183 4.25 -12.35 -7.58
CA LEU A 183 2.82 -12.21 -7.33
C LEU A 183 2.55 -12.19 -5.83
N PRO A 184 1.76 -11.21 -5.33
CA PRO A 184 1.43 -11.18 -3.92
C PRO A 184 0.48 -12.33 -3.55
N PHE A 185 0.60 -12.81 -2.34
CA PHE A 185 -0.41 -13.68 -1.74
C PHE A 185 -1.39 -12.82 -0.95
N ASN A 186 -2.58 -12.63 -1.49
CA ASN A 186 -3.60 -11.75 -0.94
C ASN A 186 -4.76 -12.53 -0.33
N VAL A 187 -5.15 -12.12 0.86
CA VAL A 187 -6.35 -12.57 1.57
C VAL A 187 -7.25 -11.37 1.77
N PHE A 188 -8.49 -11.49 1.34
CA PHE A 188 -9.50 -10.46 1.49
C PHE A 188 -10.51 -10.90 2.54
N VAL A 189 -10.70 -10.07 3.54
CA VAL A 189 -11.62 -10.30 4.66
C VAL A 189 -12.52 -9.08 4.85
N ARG A 190 -13.62 -9.23 5.52
CA ARG A 190 -14.46 -8.09 5.86
C ARG A 190 -13.71 -7.16 6.80
N ARG A 191 -13.72 -5.85 6.50
CA ARG A 191 -13.01 -4.83 7.28
C ARG A 191 -13.39 -4.85 8.75
N SER A 192 -14.66 -5.05 9.08
CA SER A 192 -15.13 -5.16 10.46
C SER A 192 -14.47 -6.31 11.23
N ASP A 193 -14.35 -7.49 10.61
CA ASP A 193 -13.80 -8.68 11.26
C ASP A 193 -12.30 -8.50 11.53
N LEU A 194 -11.60 -7.90 10.57
CA LEU A 194 -10.19 -7.56 10.72
C LEU A 194 -9.98 -6.47 11.78
N ALA A 195 -10.84 -5.45 11.80
CA ALA A 195 -10.77 -4.36 12.76
C ALA A 195 -11.03 -4.85 14.19
N GLU A 196 -11.95 -5.78 14.38
CA GLU A 196 -12.20 -6.42 15.66
C GLU A 196 -11.00 -7.26 16.11
N ALA A 197 -10.46 -8.11 15.24
CA ALA A 197 -9.30 -8.95 15.55
C ALA A 197 -8.07 -8.12 15.93
N LEU A 198 -7.87 -6.96 15.29
CA LEU A 198 -6.76 -6.05 15.57
C LEU A 198 -7.05 -5.01 16.66
N ASN A 199 -8.29 -4.98 17.18
CA ASN A 199 -8.77 -3.97 18.14
C ASN A 199 -8.61 -2.52 17.64
N VAL A 200 -8.97 -2.27 16.38
CA VAL A 200 -8.85 -0.98 15.69
C VAL A 200 -10.17 -0.53 15.06
N GLY A 201 -11.29 -0.75 15.76
CA GLY A 201 -12.63 -0.37 15.26
C GLY A 201 -12.71 1.08 14.79
N GLY A 202 -13.40 1.33 13.66
CA GLY A 202 -13.54 2.67 13.07
C GLY A 202 -12.27 3.28 12.53
N LYS A 203 -11.22 2.47 12.29
CA LYS A 203 -9.93 2.93 11.77
C LYS A 203 -9.53 2.17 10.52
N ILE A 204 -8.76 2.86 9.69
CA ILE A 204 -8.16 2.36 8.44
C ILE A 204 -6.71 2.79 8.39
N ASN A 205 -5.91 2.21 7.52
CA ASN A 205 -4.54 2.65 7.27
C ASN A 205 -4.24 2.86 5.78
N LEU A 206 -5.23 2.60 4.94
CA LEU A 206 -5.12 2.77 3.50
C LEU A 206 -6.41 3.37 2.95
N VAL A 207 -6.29 4.37 2.09
CA VAL A 207 -7.39 4.93 1.29
C VAL A 207 -7.05 4.78 -0.18
N LEU A 208 -7.97 4.23 -0.93
CA LEU A 208 -7.91 4.10 -2.39
C LEU A 208 -8.93 5.05 -3.00
N THR A 209 -8.53 5.89 -3.94
CA THR A 209 -9.44 6.80 -4.65
C THR A 209 -9.11 6.85 -6.14
N ASP A 210 -10.12 7.10 -6.96
CA ASP A 210 -10.02 7.35 -8.40
C ASP A 210 -9.71 8.81 -8.73
N ARG A 211 -9.49 9.65 -7.72
CA ARG A 211 -9.10 11.06 -7.90
C ARG A 211 -7.62 11.25 -7.73
N GLN A 212 -7.08 12.16 -8.51
CA GLN A 212 -5.71 12.62 -8.34
C GLN A 212 -5.66 13.64 -7.19
N ILE A 213 -4.95 13.31 -6.12
CA ILE A 213 -4.80 14.13 -4.93
C ILE A 213 -3.35 14.53 -4.80
N SER A 214 -3.09 15.83 -4.64
CA SER A 214 -1.75 16.35 -4.42
C SER A 214 -1.37 16.33 -2.94
N SER A 215 -0.09 16.51 -2.63
CA SER A 215 0.38 16.64 -1.23
C SER A 215 -0.21 17.86 -0.53
N THR A 216 -0.46 18.95 -1.24
CA THR A 216 -1.10 20.16 -0.69
C THR A 216 -2.55 19.90 -0.32
N ASP A 217 -3.27 19.13 -1.14
CA ASP A 217 -4.66 18.76 -0.83
C ASP A 217 -4.74 17.87 0.42
N LEU A 218 -3.72 17.05 0.67
CA LEU A 218 -3.63 16.24 1.89
C LEU A 218 -3.45 17.10 3.14
N ASP A 219 -2.70 18.17 3.07
CA ASP A 219 -2.51 19.10 4.20
C ASP A 219 -3.85 19.75 4.59
N ASP A 220 -4.71 20.07 3.61
CA ASP A 220 -6.04 20.63 3.86
C ASP A 220 -7.03 19.62 4.48
N ILE A 221 -6.88 18.34 4.15
CA ILE A 221 -7.70 17.24 4.73
C ILE A 221 -7.26 16.93 6.15
N TRP A 222 -5.96 17.12 6.45
CA TRP A 222 -5.37 16.67 7.71
C TRP A 222 -5.87 17.48 8.90
N ASN A 223 -6.62 16.85 9.78
CA ASN A 223 -7.16 17.46 10.98
C ASN A 223 -6.66 16.74 12.25
N GLN A 224 -7.05 17.27 13.41
CA GLN A 224 -6.68 16.72 14.71
C GLN A 224 -7.08 15.25 14.86
N GLU A 225 -8.30 14.88 14.43
CA GLU A 225 -8.82 13.52 14.52
C GLU A 225 -8.01 12.54 13.68
N LEU A 226 -7.65 12.92 12.44
CA LEU A 226 -6.84 12.12 11.54
C LEU A 226 -5.40 11.96 12.03
N SER A 227 -4.86 12.95 12.74
CA SER A 227 -3.52 12.90 13.31
C SER A 227 -3.40 11.87 14.45
N GLY A 228 -4.53 11.44 15.03
CA GLY A 228 -4.56 10.57 16.21
C GLY A 228 -4.11 11.27 17.49
N LEU A 229 -4.10 12.61 17.48
CA LEU A 229 -3.82 13.42 18.64
C LEU A 229 -5.07 13.62 19.48
N VAL A 230 -4.96 13.43 20.77
CA VAL A 230 -6.02 13.71 21.72
C VAL A 230 -5.66 15.00 22.46
N VAL A 231 -6.43 16.06 22.22
CA VAL A 231 -6.26 17.35 22.88
C VAL A 231 -7.28 17.46 24.01
N ARG A 232 -6.79 17.58 25.24
CA ARG A 232 -7.61 17.77 26.46
C ARG A 232 -7.32 19.15 27.05
N ARG A 233 -8.32 20.03 27.01
CA ARG A 233 -8.22 21.34 27.64
C ARG A 233 -8.59 21.20 29.12
N LYS A 234 -7.67 21.60 30.00
CA LYS A 234 -7.86 21.78 31.45
C LYS A 234 -7.85 23.26 31.79
N ALA A 235 -8.21 23.63 33.02
CA ALA A 235 -8.35 25.03 33.40
C ALA A 235 -7.06 25.83 33.19
N ASP A 236 -5.90 25.24 33.49
CA ASP A 236 -4.61 25.91 33.48
C ASP A 236 -3.67 25.51 32.33
N PHE A 237 -3.99 24.43 31.63
CA PHE A 237 -3.14 23.94 30.54
C PHE A 237 -3.92 23.09 29.53
N THR A 238 -3.33 22.92 28.35
CA THR A 238 -3.82 22.01 27.33
C THR A 238 -2.88 20.80 27.24
N GLU A 239 -3.42 19.62 27.48
CA GLU A 239 -2.70 18.35 27.36
C GLU A 239 -2.89 17.80 25.95
N ILE A 240 -1.80 17.51 25.24
CA ILE A 240 -1.80 16.86 23.94
C ILE A 240 -1.16 15.49 24.09
N THR A 241 -1.95 14.46 23.84
CA THR A 241 -1.51 13.05 23.95
C THR A 241 -1.78 12.31 22.64
N SER A 242 -1.15 11.17 22.48
CA SER A 242 -1.41 10.26 21.37
C SER A 242 -1.56 8.85 21.92
N GLY A 243 -2.35 8.02 21.25
CA GLY A 243 -2.39 6.59 21.53
C GLY A 243 -1.10 5.83 21.18
N ARG A 244 -0.10 6.54 20.64
CA ARG A 244 1.23 5.98 20.35
C ARG A 244 2.14 6.18 21.56
N VAL A 245 3.11 5.27 21.70
CA VAL A 245 4.13 5.38 22.77
C VAL A 245 4.99 6.64 22.58
N PHE A 246 5.27 7.00 21.33
CA PHE A 246 6.05 8.20 21.00
C PHE A 246 5.30 9.05 19.98
N LEU A 247 5.27 10.35 20.21
CA LEU A 247 4.88 11.35 19.21
C LEU A 247 6.01 11.51 18.18
N GLN A 248 5.64 11.74 16.93
CA GLN A 248 6.64 12.07 15.91
C GLN A 248 7.32 13.39 16.23
N GLU A 249 8.65 13.45 16.09
CA GLU A 249 9.46 14.63 16.39
C GLU A 249 8.94 15.89 15.69
N LYS A 250 8.60 15.81 14.41
CA LYS A 250 8.02 16.93 13.64
C LYS A 250 6.73 17.48 14.25
N VAL A 251 5.84 16.61 14.75
CA VAL A 251 4.59 17.04 15.41
C VAL A 251 4.92 17.78 16.72
N VAL A 252 5.86 17.26 17.50
CA VAL A 252 6.30 17.89 18.73
C VAL A 252 6.95 19.25 18.45
N GLU A 253 7.81 19.34 17.44
CA GLU A 253 8.44 20.59 17.02
C GLU A 253 7.41 21.64 16.60
N THR A 254 6.43 21.27 15.78
CA THR A 254 5.36 22.17 15.33
C THR A 254 4.55 22.70 16.53
N ILE A 255 4.16 21.82 17.46
CA ILE A 255 3.41 22.21 18.66
C ILE A 255 4.23 23.19 19.53
N CYS A 256 5.54 22.93 19.66
CA CYS A 256 6.42 23.77 20.45
C CYS A 256 6.75 25.11 19.79
N GLN A 257 6.77 25.18 18.44
CA GLN A 257 6.98 26.43 17.69
C GLN A 257 5.80 27.37 17.81
N ASP A 258 4.58 26.85 17.77
CA ASP A 258 3.35 27.63 17.84
C ASP A 258 2.99 28.05 19.27
N ASN A 259 3.54 27.38 20.30
CA ASN A 259 3.24 27.61 21.72
C ASN A 259 4.51 27.82 22.54
N LEU A 260 4.80 29.07 22.87
CA LEU A 260 6.00 29.50 23.56
C LEU A 260 6.17 28.94 25.01
N ALA A 261 5.13 28.36 25.60
CA ALA A 261 5.12 27.81 26.96
C ALA A 261 4.70 26.31 26.93
N SER A 262 5.41 25.49 26.15
CA SER A 262 5.13 24.08 26.09
C SER A 262 6.23 23.25 26.75
N ASP A 263 5.83 22.33 27.64
CA ASP A 263 6.69 21.35 28.29
C ASP A 263 6.46 19.96 27.75
N ARG A 264 7.54 19.20 27.58
CA ARG A 264 7.50 17.82 27.15
C ARG A 264 7.47 16.90 28.36
N LEU A 265 6.44 16.08 28.48
CA LEU A 265 6.32 15.05 29.51
C LEU A 265 6.55 13.65 28.89
N PHE A 266 7.48 12.91 29.49
CA PHE A 266 7.68 11.51 29.19
C PHE A 266 7.04 10.68 30.30
N SER A 267 6.11 9.80 29.96
CA SER A 267 5.57 8.81 30.89
C SER A 267 6.15 7.43 30.58
N TYR A 268 6.61 6.75 31.60
CA TYR A 268 7.16 5.40 31.49
C TYR A 268 6.19 4.40 32.11
N LEU A 269 5.98 3.27 31.43
CA LEU A 269 5.37 2.10 32.04
C LEU A 269 6.47 1.35 32.78
N VAL A 270 6.37 1.32 34.11
CA VAL A 270 7.27 0.53 34.95
C VAL A 270 6.63 -0.82 35.16
N ASN A 271 7.22 -1.87 34.59
CA ASN A 271 6.72 -3.24 34.75
C ASN A 271 7.09 -3.84 36.11
N SER A 272 8.22 -3.46 36.64
CA SER A 272 8.67 -3.89 37.96
C SER A 272 9.77 -2.98 38.49
N ILE A 273 9.76 -2.77 39.79
CA ILE A 273 10.84 -2.03 40.51
C ILE A 273 11.52 -3.08 41.40
N HIS A 274 12.81 -3.28 41.17
CA HIS A 274 13.63 -4.18 41.99
C HIS A 274 14.62 -3.38 42.82
N ASN A 275 14.71 -3.70 44.11
CA ASN A 275 15.76 -3.22 44.96
C ASN A 275 16.31 -4.39 45.80
N ARG A 276 17.32 -4.14 46.62
CA ARG A 276 17.93 -5.15 47.49
C ARG A 276 16.99 -5.73 48.56
N TYR A 277 15.81 -5.16 48.75
CA TYR A 277 14.82 -5.59 49.75
C TYR A 277 13.59 -6.26 49.14
N GLY A 278 13.39 -6.24 47.81
CA GLY A 278 12.26 -6.85 47.12
C GLY A 278 11.98 -6.27 45.76
N SER A 279 10.92 -6.77 45.15
CA SER A 279 10.37 -6.30 43.87
C SER A 279 8.90 -5.98 44.02
N ILE A 280 8.44 -4.90 43.40
CA ILE A 280 7.04 -4.52 43.25
C ILE A 280 6.67 -4.59 41.78
#